data_f5d74e5ef18b02ca23268d6879f0fc4d
#
_entry.id   f5d74e5ef18b02ca23268d6879f0fc4d
#
_cell.length_a   1.000
_cell.length_b   1.000
_cell.length_c   1.000
_cell.angle_alpha   90.00
_cell.angle_beta   90.00
_cell.angle_gamma   90.00
#
_symmetry.space_group_name_H-M   'P 1'
#
loop_
_entity.id
_entity.type
_entity.pdbx_description
1 polymer ?
#
loop_
_entity_poly.entity_id
_entity_poly.type
_entity_poly.pdbx_seq_one_letter_code
_entity_poly.pdbx_strand_id
1 'polypeptide(L)'
;LYAQTAPYSDTFLPGTTVSGYALGGLTAQEGAAALAMLTDDAVDAWRYTLTWGDQTYTLDSAAISLSVDVAATLDPLWQIGRDGNMLTRYLAMLSLRGDGRAEKPALTYDMDAVDAFLSDIKAQVDRASVDATVTYLQGNSEPFRFTDEQTGLELETDAIRARMEAAILS
;
A
#
# COMPACT_ATOMS: atom_id res chain seq x y z
N LEU A 1 -36.06 -13.84 -18.60
CA LEU A 1 -34.61 -13.77 -18.40
C LEU A 1 -34.01 -12.55 -19.13
N TYR A 2 -34.19 -12.41 -20.44
CA TYR A 2 -33.66 -11.27 -21.21
C TYR A 2 -34.14 -9.91 -20.66
N ALA A 3 -35.44 -9.78 -20.35
CA ALA A 3 -36.02 -8.55 -19.85
C ALA A 3 -35.49 -8.14 -18.43
N GLN A 4 -34.88 -9.06 -17.70
CA GLN A 4 -34.32 -8.80 -16.38
C GLN A 4 -32.81 -8.51 -16.41
N THR A 5 -32.10 -8.92 -17.45
CA THR A 5 -30.66 -8.67 -17.62
C THR A 5 -30.35 -7.52 -18.58
N ALA A 6 -31.26 -7.22 -19.52
CA ALA A 6 -31.09 -6.16 -20.53
C ALA A 6 -30.86 -4.74 -19.90
N PRO A 7 -31.52 -4.36 -18.78
CA PRO A 7 -31.28 -3.04 -18.16
C PRO A 7 -29.86 -2.81 -17.65
N TYR A 8 -29.06 -3.87 -17.49
CA TYR A 8 -27.70 -3.81 -16.91
C TYR A 8 -26.61 -4.13 -17.93
N SER A 9 -26.90 -3.99 -19.25
CA SER A 9 -25.89 -4.23 -20.29
C SER A 9 -24.70 -3.28 -20.17
N ASP A 10 -24.96 -2.02 -19.81
CA ASP A 10 -24.01 -0.92 -19.78
C ASP A 10 -23.77 -0.35 -18.38
N THR A 11 -24.20 -1.06 -17.34
CA THR A 11 -24.06 -0.64 -15.94
C THR A 11 -23.60 -1.79 -15.05
N PHE A 12 -22.99 -1.48 -13.92
CA PHE A 12 -22.69 -2.47 -12.88
C PHE A 12 -23.95 -3.16 -12.38
N LEU A 13 -23.84 -4.43 -12.07
CA LEU A 13 -24.96 -5.18 -11.50
C LEU A 13 -25.31 -4.70 -10.08
N PRO A 14 -26.61 -4.73 -9.70
CA PRO A 14 -27.02 -4.46 -8.30
C PRO A 14 -26.32 -5.42 -7.34
N GLY A 15 -25.85 -4.89 -6.19
CA GLY A 15 -25.10 -5.65 -5.19
C GLY A 15 -23.59 -5.58 -5.33
N THR A 16 -23.05 -4.91 -6.36
CA THR A 16 -21.62 -4.62 -6.44
C THR A 16 -21.26 -3.39 -5.62
N THR A 17 -20.21 -3.49 -4.80
CA THR A 17 -19.73 -2.39 -3.96
C THR A 17 -18.20 -2.33 -3.97
N VAL A 18 -17.63 -1.12 -3.80
CA VAL A 18 -16.22 -0.89 -3.51
C VAL A 18 -16.11 -0.08 -2.23
N SER A 19 -15.37 -0.59 -1.24
CA SER A 19 -15.27 0.02 0.10
C SER A 19 -16.63 0.39 0.72
N GLY A 20 -17.66 -0.43 0.45
CA GLY A 20 -19.02 -0.18 0.93
C GLY A 20 -19.85 0.80 0.09
N TYR A 21 -19.26 1.43 -0.92
CA TYR A 21 -20.02 2.28 -1.86
C TYR A 21 -20.67 1.44 -2.96
N ALA A 22 -21.97 1.64 -3.19
CA ALA A 22 -22.73 0.88 -4.17
C ALA A 22 -22.47 1.39 -5.58
N LEU A 23 -21.99 0.47 -6.46
CA LEU A 23 -21.79 0.73 -7.88
C LEU A 23 -22.97 0.32 -8.74
N GLY A 24 -23.90 -0.49 -8.21
CA GLY A 24 -25.04 -1.03 -8.96
C GLY A 24 -25.87 0.05 -9.67
N GLY A 25 -26.02 -0.10 -10.98
CA GLY A 25 -26.71 0.85 -11.84
C GLY A 25 -25.84 1.98 -12.42
N LEU A 26 -24.60 2.14 -11.96
CA LEU A 26 -23.64 3.08 -12.55
C LEU A 26 -23.02 2.49 -13.82
N THR A 27 -22.73 3.35 -14.78
CA THR A 27 -21.87 3.01 -15.94
C THR A 27 -20.41 2.85 -15.50
N ALA A 28 -19.56 2.27 -16.33
CA ALA A 28 -18.13 2.15 -16.04
C ALA A 28 -17.48 3.52 -15.77
N GLN A 29 -17.86 4.54 -16.51
CA GLN A 29 -17.34 5.91 -16.34
C GLN A 29 -17.80 6.55 -15.03
N GLU A 30 -19.07 6.40 -14.67
CA GLU A 30 -19.59 6.90 -13.38
C GLU A 30 -18.99 6.15 -12.20
N GLY A 31 -18.79 4.83 -12.32
CA GLY A 31 -18.11 4.02 -11.32
C GLY A 31 -16.66 4.45 -11.10
N ALA A 32 -15.93 4.73 -12.20
CA ALA A 32 -14.56 5.25 -12.12
C ALA A 32 -14.50 6.63 -11.45
N ALA A 33 -15.40 7.54 -11.81
CA ALA A 33 -15.48 8.87 -11.20
C ALA A 33 -15.82 8.79 -9.70
N ALA A 34 -16.76 7.91 -9.34
CA ALA A 34 -17.13 7.70 -7.95
C ALA A 34 -15.96 7.10 -7.13
N LEU A 35 -15.22 6.14 -7.71
CA LEU A 35 -14.05 5.55 -7.06
C LEU A 35 -12.98 6.61 -6.79
N ALA A 36 -12.64 7.44 -7.78
CA ALA A 36 -11.69 8.53 -7.63
C ALA A 36 -12.10 9.46 -6.48
N MET A 37 -13.35 9.96 -6.48
CA MET A 37 -13.85 10.85 -5.43
C MET A 37 -13.81 10.23 -4.03
N LEU A 38 -13.97 8.90 -3.93
CA LEU A 38 -13.96 8.20 -2.63
C LEU A 38 -12.55 7.98 -2.09
N THR A 39 -11.55 7.90 -2.97
CA THR A 39 -10.21 7.48 -2.61
C THR A 39 -9.19 8.61 -2.63
N ASP A 40 -9.42 9.69 -3.39
CA ASP A 40 -8.46 10.80 -3.54
C ASP A 40 -8.04 11.38 -2.19
N ASP A 41 -8.99 11.74 -1.32
CA ASP A 41 -8.68 12.30 0.00
C ASP A 41 -7.90 11.31 0.89
N ALA A 42 -8.21 10.02 0.81
CA ALA A 42 -7.55 8.98 1.61
C ALA A 42 -6.12 8.73 1.10
N VAL A 43 -5.94 8.69 -0.23
CA VAL A 43 -4.63 8.56 -0.87
C VAL A 43 -3.77 9.78 -0.54
N ASP A 44 -4.28 10.98 -0.69
CA ASP A 44 -3.56 12.22 -0.40
C ASP A 44 -3.19 12.38 1.07
N ALA A 45 -4.04 11.86 1.97
CA ALA A 45 -3.79 11.87 3.40
C ALA A 45 -2.81 10.78 3.86
N TRP A 46 -2.53 9.78 3.03
CA TRP A 46 -1.68 8.67 3.43
C TRP A 46 -0.26 9.12 3.75
N ARG A 47 0.23 8.70 4.92
CA ARG A 47 1.57 8.98 5.42
C ARG A 47 2.08 7.80 6.23
N TYR A 48 3.33 7.47 6.05
CA TYR A 48 4.03 6.52 6.89
C TYR A 48 5.17 7.20 7.65
N THR A 49 5.20 7.02 8.95
CA THR A 49 6.18 7.69 9.82
C THR A 49 7.03 6.67 10.56
N LEU A 50 8.34 6.81 10.45
CA LEU A 50 9.34 6.08 11.22
C LEU A 50 9.98 7.02 12.23
N THR A 51 10.17 6.56 13.47
CA THR A 51 10.84 7.32 14.52
C THR A 51 12.04 6.53 15.05
N TRP A 52 13.18 7.18 15.10
CA TRP A 52 14.40 6.64 15.68
C TRP A 52 15.07 7.69 16.59
N GLY A 53 15.11 7.44 17.90
CA GLY A 53 15.53 8.44 18.88
C GLY A 53 14.67 9.70 18.75
N ASP A 54 15.31 10.85 18.54
CA ASP A 54 14.65 12.14 18.31
C ASP A 54 14.39 12.44 16.83
N GLN A 55 14.79 11.56 15.93
CA GLN A 55 14.60 11.71 14.47
C GLN A 55 13.27 11.10 14.02
N THR A 56 12.60 11.81 13.12
CA THR A 56 11.34 11.35 12.51
C THR A 56 11.48 11.43 11.01
N TYR A 57 11.20 10.32 10.34
CA TYR A 57 11.22 10.18 8.89
C TYR A 57 9.80 9.93 8.40
N THR A 58 9.35 10.72 7.45
CA THR A 58 7.98 10.61 6.91
C THR A 58 8.03 10.35 5.42
N LEU A 59 7.27 9.35 4.98
CA LEU A 59 7.02 9.03 3.58
C LEU A 59 5.56 9.32 3.29
N ASP A 60 5.28 10.15 2.30
CA ASP A 60 3.92 10.50 1.88
C ASP A 60 3.51 9.80 0.57
N SER A 61 2.24 9.88 0.25
CA SER A 61 1.66 9.29 -0.96
C SER A 61 2.31 9.79 -2.24
N ALA A 62 2.65 11.08 -2.30
CA ALA A 62 3.26 11.70 -3.48
C ALA A 62 4.66 11.15 -3.75
N ALA A 63 5.46 10.92 -2.69
CA ALA A 63 6.82 10.38 -2.81
C ALA A 63 6.85 8.98 -3.42
N ILE A 64 5.83 8.16 -3.18
CA ILE A 64 5.71 6.80 -3.73
C ILE A 64 4.73 6.71 -4.89
N SER A 65 4.24 7.82 -5.42
CA SER A 65 3.23 7.86 -6.50
C SER A 65 2.02 6.97 -6.20
N LEU A 66 1.58 6.94 -4.93
CA LEU A 66 0.45 6.11 -4.50
C LEU A 66 -0.81 6.54 -5.23
N SER A 67 -1.49 5.60 -5.85
CA SER A 67 -2.73 5.84 -6.57
C SER A 67 -3.62 4.59 -6.60
N VAL A 68 -4.90 4.77 -6.93
CA VAL A 68 -5.83 3.66 -7.14
C VAL A 68 -5.76 3.19 -8.59
N ASP A 69 -5.56 1.90 -8.78
CA ASP A 69 -5.75 1.25 -10.08
C ASP A 69 -7.24 1.05 -10.32
N VAL A 70 -7.83 1.99 -11.04
CA VAL A 70 -9.27 1.99 -11.37
C VAL A 70 -9.64 0.75 -12.18
N ALA A 71 -8.82 0.36 -13.15
CA ALA A 71 -9.08 -0.80 -13.99
C ALA A 71 -9.02 -2.09 -13.16
N ALA A 72 -7.93 -2.31 -12.42
CA ALA A 72 -7.79 -3.50 -11.57
C ALA A 72 -8.89 -3.59 -10.50
N THR A 73 -9.42 -2.44 -10.04
CA THR A 73 -10.51 -2.39 -9.07
C THR A 73 -11.87 -2.70 -9.70
N LEU A 74 -12.18 -2.10 -10.84
CA LEU A 74 -13.53 -2.14 -11.42
C LEU A 74 -13.75 -3.26 -12.43
N ASP A 75 -12.71 -3.69 -13.17
CA ASP A 75 -12.85 -4.72 -14.20
C ASP A 75 -13.39 -6.05 -13.67
N PRO A 76 -12.93 -6.58 -12.53
CA PRO A 76 -13.49 -7.81 -11.95
C PRO A 76 -14.98 -7.68 -11.63
N LEU A 77 -15.41 -6.52 -11.13
CA LEU A 77 -16.81 -6.23 -10.83
C LEU A 77 -17.64 -6.03 -12.10
N TRP A 78 -17.03 -5.41 -13.12
CA TRP A 78 -17.68 -5.18 -14.42
C TRP A 78 -17.94 -6.48 -15.17
N GLN A 79 -17.04 -7.46 -15.09
CA GLN A 79 -17.18 -8.75 -15.75
C GLN A 79 -18.28 -9.65 -15.15
N ILE A 80 -18.68 -9.39 -13.88
CA ILE A 80 -19.70 -10.19 -13.23
C ILE A 80 -20.99 -10.17 -14.03
N GLY A 81 -21.50 -11.35 -14.40
CA GLY A 81 -22.72 -11.52 -15.16
C GLY A 81 -22.64 -11.11 -16.64
N ARG A 82 -21.44 -10.80 -17.16
CA ARG A 82 -21.23 -10.56 -18.60
C ARG A 82 -20.71 -11.79 -19.32
N ASP A 83 -20.03 -12.66 -18.61
CA ASP A 83 -19.48 -13.89 -19.14
C ASP A 83 -20.51 -15.03 -19.14
N GLY A 84 -20.41 -15.91 -20.16
CA GLY A 84 -21.23 -17.10 -20.27
C GLY A 84 -22.60 -16.90 -20.94
N ASN A 85 -23.45 -17.90 -20.82
CA ASN A 85 -24.78 -17.90 -21.41
C ASN A 85 -25.81 -17.12 -20.55
N MET A 86 -26.99 -16.87 -21.08
CA MET A 86 -28.05 -16.10 -20.42
C MET A 86 -28.45 -16.65 -19.03
N LEU A 87 -28.40 -17.96 -18.84
CA LEU A 87 -28.71 -18.60 -17.56
C LEU A 87 -27.61 -18.32 -16.53
N THR A 88 -26.33 -18.43 -16.92
CA THR A 88 -25.18 -18.13 -16.03
C THR A 88 -25.22 -16.66 -15.59
N ARG A 89 -25.50 -15.73 -16.52
CA ARG A 89 -25.65 -14.30 -16.22
C ARG A 89 -26.80 -14.02 -15.25
N TYR A 90 -27.92 -14.70 -15.44
CA TYR A 90 -29.07 -14.55 -14.54
C TYR A 90 -28.78 -15.10 -13.13
N LEU A 91 -28.12 -16.24 -13.01
CA LEU A 91 -27.70 -16.80 -11.72
C LEU A 91 -26.68 -15.92 -11.01
N ALA A 92 -25.72 -15.35 -11.73
CA ALA A 92 -24.77 -14.37 -11.18
C ALA A 92 -25.48 -13.13 -10.61
N MET A 93 -26.49 -12.61 -11.32
CA MET A 93 -27.28 -11.48 -10.85
C MET A 93 -28.09 -11.85 -9.58
N LEU A 94 -28.62 -13.06 -9.49
CA LEU A 94 -29.36 -13.51 -8.30
C LEU A 94 -28.44 -13.66 -7.08
N SER A 95 -27.23 -14.21 -7.26
CA SER A 95 -26.26 -14.33 -6.18
C SER A 95 -25.82 -12.98 -5.62
N LEU A 96 -25.60 -11.99 -6.50
CA LEU A 96 -25.27 -10.63 -6.09
C LEU A 96 -26.38 -9.95 -5.26
N ARG A 97 -27.65 -10.27 -5.54
CA ARG A 97 -28.78 -9.73 -4.76
C ARG A 97 -28.86 -10.32 -3.35
N GLY A 98 -28.38 -11.56 -3.16
CA GLY A 98 -28.35 -12.23 -1.85
C GLY A 98 -27.13 -11.86 -1.03
N ASP A 99 -25.95 -12.11 -1.59
CA ASP A 99 -24.68 -12.04 -0.86
C ASP A 99 -23.90 -10.73 -1.13
N GLY A 100 -24.18 -10.06 -2.26
CA GLY A 100 -23.42 -8.91 -2.73
C GLY A 100 -21.99 -9.30 -3.16
N ARG A 101 -21.27 -8.35 -3.74
CA ARG A 101 -19.83 -8.45 -3.97
C ARG A 101 -19.16 -7.16 -3.55
N ALA A 102 -18.32 -7.23 -2.55
CA ALA A 102 -17.50 -6.12 -2.08
C ALA A 102 -16.05 -6.32 -2.50
N GLU A 103 -15.46 -5.31 -3.10
CA GLU A 103 -14.03 -5.26 -3.40
C GLU A 103 -13.38 -4.11 -2.64
N LYS A 104 -12.09 -4.25 -2.38
CA LYS A 104 -11.23 -3.15 -1.93
C LYS A 104 -10.59 -2.49 -3.14
N PRO A 105 -10.28 -1.19 -3.10
CA PRO A 105 -9.51 -0.56 -4.16
C PRO A 105 -8.15 -1.25 -4.34
N ALA A 106 -7.81 -1.57 -5.57
CA ALA A 106 -6.46 -1.98 -5.92
C ALA A 106 -5.57 -0.73 -5.94
N LEU A 107 -4.44 -0.79 -5.24
CA LEU A 107 -3.49 0.31 -5.14
C LEU A 107 -2.25 0.02 -5.99
N THR A 108 -1.71 1.07 -6.60
CA THR A 108 -0.39 1.06 -7.24
C THR A 108 0.51 2.06 -6.53
N TYR A 109 1.78 1.72 -6.41
CA TYR A 109 2.80 2.58 -5.81
C TYR A 109 4.18 2.21 -6.34
N ASP A 110 5.12 3.16 -6.23
CA ASP A 110 6.51 2.97 -6.63
C ASP A 110 7.31 2.32 -5.50
N MET A 111 7.67 1.05 -5.69
CA MET A 111 8.47 0.29 -4.73
C MET A 111 9.92 0.78 -4.69
N ASP A 112 10.47 1.24 -5.81
CA ASP A 112 11.85 1.75 -5.86
C ASP A 112 11.98 3.02 -5.01
N ALA A 113 10.92 3.84 -4.94
CA ALA A 113 10.88 5.01 -4.06
C ALA A 113 10.82 4.62 -2.57
N VAL A 114 10.12 3.53 -2.22
CA VAL A 114 10.13 2.96 -0.87
C VAL A 114 11.53 2.49 -0.49
N ASP A 115 12.20 1.76 -1.40
CA ASP A 115 13.55 1.23 -1.18
C ASP A 115 14.58 2.36 -1.07
N ALA A 116 14.46 3.42 -1.88
CA ALA A 116 15.30 4.61 -1.79
C ALA A 116 15.15 5.30 -0.42
N PHE A 117 13.91 5.49 0.03
CA PHE A 117 13.62 6.07 1.35
C PHE A 117 14.25 5.26 2.49
N LEU A 118 14.15 3.93 2.46
CA LEU A 118 14.76 3.06 3.46
C LEU A 118 16.29 3.08 3.40
N SER A 119 16.87 3.16 2.19
CA SER A 119 18.31 3.28 1.99
C SER A 119 18.86 4.58 2.58
N ASP A 120 18.15 5.69 2.40
CA ASP A 120 18.55 6.98 2.96
C ASP A 120 18.52 6.97 4.50
N ILE A 121 17.53 6.33 5.10
CA ILE A 121 17.46 6.15 6.56
C ILE A 121 18.60 5.23 7.02
N LYS A 122 18.82 4.11 6.34
CA LYS A 122 19.90 3.17 6.65
C LYS A 122 21.25 3.86 6.66
N ALA A 123 21.53 4.70 5.69
CA ALA A 123 22.77 5.46 5.59
C ALA A 123 22.98 6.43 6.77
N GLN A 124 21.89 6.87 7.43
CA GLN A 124 21.96 7.79 8.58
C GLN A 124 22.01 7.05 9.93
N VAL A 125 21.40 5.87 10.00
CA VAL A 125 21.24 5.10 11.24
C VAL A 125 22.33 4.08 11.44
N ASP A 126 22.76 3.40 10.37
CA ASP A 126 23.76 2.33 10.44
C ASP A 126 25.10 2.87 10.88
N ARG A 127 25.72 2.16 11.79
CA ARG A 127 27.11 2.37 12.21
C ARG A 127 27.77 1.05 12.54
N ALA A 128 29.00 0.90 12.11
CA ALA A 128 29.79 -0.28 12.46
C ALA A 128 30.11 -0.32 13.97
N SER A 129 30.20 -1.51 14.52
CA SER A 129 30.77 -1.71 15.86
C SER A 129 32.25 -1.37 15.85
N VAL A 130 32.72 -0.79 16.93
CA VAL A 130 34.15 -0.55 17.18
C VAL A 130 34.51 -1.23 18.48
N ASP A 131 35.53 -2.09 18.46
CA ASP A 131 36.01 -2.76 19.69
C ASP A 131 36.81 -1.80 20.56
N ALA A 132 36.73 -2.00 21.86
CA ALA A 132 37.60 -1.32 22.82
C ALA A 132 39.08 -1.62 22.48
N THR A 133 39.90 -0.60 22.47
CA THR A 133 41.33 -0.75 22.16
C THR A 133 42.21 -0.12 23.27
N VAL A 134 43.38 -0.72 23.45
CA VAL A 134 44.45 -0.17 24.31
C VAL A 134 45.68 0.09 23.47
N THR A 135 46.13 1.32 23.46
CA THR A 135 47.36 1.71 22.76
C THR A 135 48.45 2.05 23.81
N TYR A 136 49.62 1.42 23.66
CA TYR A 136 50.77 1.74 24.47
C TYR A 136 51.58 2.89 23.84
N LEU A 137 51.81 3.96 24.61
CA LEU A 137 52.54 5.16 24.20
C LEU A 137 53.85 5.24 24.98
N GLN A 138 54.96 4.76 24.39
CA GLN A 138 56.26 4.77 25.04
C GLN A 138 56.74 6.21 25.30
N GLY A 139 57.17 6.47 26.51
CA GLY A 139 57.76 7.78 26.91
C GLY A 139 56.79 8.80 27.44
N ASN A 140 55.50 8.47 27.61
CA ASN A 140 54.50 9.32 28.23
C ASN A 140 54.33 8.97 29.71
N SER A 141 53.91 9.95 30.52
CA SER A 141 53.60 9.75 31.96
C SER A 141 52.39 8.82 32.14
N GLU A 142 51.49 8.78 31.17
CA GLU A 142 50.36 7.83 31.06
C GLU A 142 50.55 6.97 29.82
N PRO A 143 51.20 5.79 29.96
CA PRO A 143 51.63 5.00 28.80
C PRO A 143 50.49 4.22 28.11
N PHE A 144 49.29 4.14 28.70
CA PHE A 144 48.16 3.43 28.14
C PHE A 144 47.05 4.40 27.78
N ARG A 145 46.65 4.38 26.50
CA ARG A 145 45.46 5.08 26.04
C ARG A 145 44.36 4.06 25.73
N PHE A 146 43.23 4.23 26.41
CA PHE A 146 42.04 3.41 26.20
C PHE A 146 41.09 4.12 25.26
N THR A 147 40.51 3.36 24.36
CA THR A 147 39.37 3.80 23.54
C THR A 147 38.23 2.86 23.87
N ASP A 148 37.09 3.44 24.24
CA ASP A 148 35.90 2.68 24.58
C ASP A 148 35.29 2.02 23.33
N GLU A 149 34.57 0.92 23.55
CA GLU A 149 33.81 0.23 22.54
C GLU A 149 32.61 1.07 22.06
N GLN A 150 32.25 0.90 20.82
CA GLN A 150 31.00 1.44 20.26
C GLN A 150 30.13 0.31 19.70
N THR A 151 28.92 0.20 20.23
CA THR A 151 27.93 -0.76 19.71
C THR A 151 27.53 -0.38 18.30
N GLY A 152 27.63 -1.33 17.37
CA GLY A 152 27.12 -1.19 16.03
C GLY A 152 25.58 -1.10 16.03
N LEU A 153 25.05 -0.49 15.01
CA LEU A 153 23.61 -0.42 14.72
C LEU A 153 23.39 -0.78 13.26
N GLU A 154 22.35 -1.53 12.99
CA GLU A 154 21.93 -1.89 11.65
C GLU A 154 20.41 -1.80 11.54
N LEU A 155 19.93 -1.10 10.50
CA LEU A 155 18.51 -0.98 10.24
C LEU A 155 18.00 -2.24 9.51
N GLU A 156 17.00 -2.91 10.09
CA GLU A 156 16.32 -4.06 9.47
C GLU A 156 15.33 -3.59 8.38
N THR A 157 15.85 -3.22 7.23
CA THR A 157 15.07 -2.64 6.12
C THR A 157 13.95 -3.55 5.64
N ASP A 158 14.18 -4.88 5.56
CA ASP A 158 13.19 -5.84 5.08
C ASP A 158 11.95 -5.91 5.99
N ALA A 159 12.17 -5.88 7.30
CA ALA A 159 11.07 -5.89 8.26
C ALA A 159 10.23 -4.60 8.21
N ILE A 160 10.89 -3.46 8.01
CA ILE A 160 10.22 -2.17 7.86
C ILE A 160 9.46 -2.12 6.53
N ARG A 161 10.08 -2.55 5.44
CA ARG A 161 9.46 -2.65 4.11
C ARG A 161 8.16 -3.44 4.16
N ALA A 162 8.17 -4.63 4.75
CA ALA A 162 6.98 -5.47 4.88
C ALA A 162 5.85 -4.77 5.66
N ARG A 163 6.20 -4.00 6.71
CA ARG A 163 5.21 -3.20 7.47
C ARG A 163 4.66 -2.03 6.66
N MET A 164 5.50 -1.37 5.86
CA MET A 164 5.05 -0.28 4.97
C MET A 164 4.10 -0.81 3.90
N GLU A 165 4.42 -1.94 3.25
CA GLU A 165 3.54 -2.60 2.30
C GLU A 165 2.19 -2.96 2.94
N ALA A 166 2.20 -3.54 4.13
CA ALA A 166 0.97 -3.85 4.87
C ALA A 166 0.15 -2.58 5.20
N ALA A 167 0.82 -1.46 5.52
CA ALA A 167 0.16 -0.19 5.80
C ALA A 167 -0.42 0.48 4.55
N ILE A 168 0.20 0.29 3.37
CA ILE A 168 -0.33 0.76 2.09
C ILE A 168 -1.61 -0.02 1.73
N LEU A 169 -1.64 -1.33 2.01
CA LEU A 169 -2.73 -2.22 1.61
C LEU A 169 -3.87 -2.33 2.65
N SER A 170 -3.79 -1.63 3.77
CA SER A 170 -4.80 -1.68 4.84
C SER A 170 -5.92 -0.66 4.62
#